data_61314620c72f5098a0172701331fa2d4
#
_entry.id   61314620c72f5098a0172701331fa2d4
#
_cell.length_a   1.000
_cell.length_b   1.000
_cell.length_c   1.000
_cell.angle_alpha   90.00
_cell.angle_beta   90.00
_cell.angle_gamma   90.00
#
_symmetry.space_group_name_H-M   'P 1'
#
loop_
_entity.id
_entity.type
_entity.pdbx_description
1 polymer ?
#
loop_
_entity_poly.entity_id
_entity_poly.type
_entity_poly.pdbx_seq_one_letter_code
_entity_poly.pdbx_strand_id
1 'polypeptide(L)'
;MTSIDARPAEASDRVVPGAWEGDLVIGKAGRSAMATLVERTSRYTVPVALPAGRRDALTTCDALIAAVSGMPSQLVKTLTWDQGSEMAGHAAFSLATAVDVYFAHPHSPWERGTNENTNGLLREYFPKGTEITDDQAYLDLVARELNNRPRRILGYQTPAEVFTDLLASSIASTG
;
A
#
# COMPACT_ATOMS: atom_id res chain seq x y z
N MET A 1 19.26 -2.75 -3.06
CA MET A 1 17.86 -3.26 -3.03
C MET A 1 17.79 -4.45 -2.08
N THR A 2 16.99 -4.34 -1.03
CA THR A 2 16.91 -5.37 -0.01
C THR A 2 15.84 -6.40 -0.37
N SER A 3 16.22 -7.69 -0.41
CA SER A 3 15.28 -8.78 -0.72
C SER A 3 14.21 -8.94 0.37
N ILE A 4 13.06 -9.45 -0.03
CA ILE A 4 11.97 -9.84 0.88
C ILE A 4 12.44 -10.87 1.93
N ASP A 5 13.46 -11.65 1.63
CA ASP A 5 14.02 -12.62 2.59
C ASP A 5 14.58 -11.96 3.85
N ALA A 6 15.01 -10.70 3.75
CA ALA A 6 15.50 -9.93 4.88
C ALA A 6 14.36 -9.26 5.68
N ARG A 7 13.11 -9.40 5.23
CA ARG A 7 11.95 -8.82 5.91
C ARG A 7 11.75 -9.51 7.26
N PRO A 8 11.45 -8.73 8.33
CA PRO A 8 11.18 -9.34 9.65
C PRO A 8 10.09 -10.41 9.59
N ALA A 9 10.25 -11.49 10.33
CA ALA A 9 9.28 -12.59 10.38
C ALA A 9 7.88 -12.12 10.77
N GLU A 10 7.77 -11.17 11.67
CA GLU A 10 6.52 -10.55 12.10
C GLU A 10 5.73 -9.88 10.97
N ALA A 11 6.41 -9.43 9.92
CA ALA A 11 5.78 -8.88 8.73
C ALA A 11 5.18 -9.99 7.82
N SER A 12 5.61 -11.23 8.00
CA SER A 12 5.17 -12.36 7.18
C SER A 12 3.91 -13.03 7.73
N ASP A 13 3.73 -13.06 9.05
CA ASP A 13 2.62 -13.77 9.68
C ASP A 13 1.31 -12.96 9.76
N ARG A 14 1.35 -11.67 9.41
CA ARG A 14 0.20 -10.76 9.43
C ARG A 14 -0.44 -10.55 10.81
N VAL A 15 0.29 -10.83 11.85
CA VAL A 15 -0.16 -10.64 13.24
C VAL A 15 0.28 -9.28 13.76
N VAL A 16 1.52 -8.88 13.51
CA VAL A 16 2.06 -7.59 13.93
C VAL A 16 1.75 -6.54 12.87
N PRO A 17 1.06 -5.43 13.24
CA PRO A 17 0.72 -4.38 12.28
C PRO A 17 1.92 -3.57 11.83
N GLY A 18 1.77 -2.87 10.71
CA GLY A 18 2.78 -1.95 10.20
C GLY A 18 3.57 -2.46 9.01
N ALA A 19 3.28 -3.66 8.53
CA ALA A 19 3.85 -4.19 7.30
C ALA A 19 2.90 -3.91 6.13
N TRP A 20 3.38 -3.14 5.15
CA TRP A 20 2.60 -2.72 3.99
C TRP A 20 3.11 -3.38 2.71
N GLU A 21 2.22 -3.59 1.78
CA GLU A 21 2.53 -3.98 0.41
C GLU A 21 2.18 -2.83 -0.52
N GLY A 22 3.06 -2.53 -1.48
CA GLY A 22 2.85 -1.48 -2.45
C GLY A 22 2.88 -2.01 -3.88
N ASP A 23 2.11 -1.37 -4.76
CA ASP A 23 2.05 -1.71 -6.17
C ASP A 23 1.54 -0.54 -6.99
N LEU A 24 1.56 -0.70 -8.32
CA LEU A 24 0.90 0.22 -9.25
C LEU A 24 -0.32 -0.44 -9.87
N VAL A 25 -1.38 0.34 -10.02
CA VAL A 25 -2.54 -0.03 -10.84
C VAL A 25 -2.48 0.84 -12.09
N ILE A 26 -2.38 0.17 -13.24
CA ILE A 26 -2.17 0.83 -14.53
C ILE A 26 -3.50 0.97 -15.26
N GLY A 27 -3.76 2.16 -15.77
CA GLY A 27 -4.94 2.48 -16.55
C GLY A 27 -4.80 2.17 -18.04
N LYS A 28 -5.77 2.67 -18.81
CA LYS A 28 -5.90 2.44 -20.24
C LYS A 28 -4.61 2.76 -21.00
N ALA A 29 -4.13 1.79 -21.76
CA ALA A 29 -2.95 1.92 -22.62
C ALA A 29 -1.70 2.44 -21.86
N GLY A 30 -1.63 2.25 -20.56
CA GLY A 30 -0.50 2.71 -19.75
C GLY A 30 -0.39 4.22 -19.57
N ARG A 31 -1.43 4.97 -19.92
CA ARG A 31 -1.40 6.45 -19.88
C ARG A 31 -1.69 7.03 -18.51
N SER A 32 -2.34 6.26 -17.66
CA SER A 32 -2.67 6.66 -16.31
C SER A 32 -2.29 5.57 -15.32
N ALA A 33 -2.10 5.93 -14.06
CA ALA A 33 -1.77 4.98 -13.01
C ALA A 33 -2.02 5.60 -11.63
N MET A 34 -2.18 4.73 -10.63
CA MET A 34 -2.10 5.12 -9.23
C MET A 34 -1.19 4.14 -8.51
N ALA A 35 -0.58 4.57 -7.41
CA ALA A 35 0.07 3.67 -6.49
C ALA A 35 -0.94 3.17 -5.45
N THR A 36 -0.71 2.00 -4.91
CA THR A 36 -1.54 1.45 -3.83
C THR A 36 -0.66 1.01 -2.68
N LEU A 37 -1.09 1.30 -1.47
CA LEU A 37 -0.48 0.82 -0.24
C LEU A 37 -1.54 0.04 0.53
N VAL A 38 -1.22 -1.18 0.94
CA VAL A 38 -2.15 -2.05 1.70
C VAL A 38 -1.46 -2.57 2.94
N GLU A 39 -2.04 -2.31 4.11
CA GLU A 39 -1.54 -2.85 5.37
C GLU A 39 -1.95 -4.32 5.49
N ARG A 40 -0.98 -5.20 5.77
CA ARG A 40 -1.15 -6.66 5.66
C ARG A 40 -2.09 -7.27 6.69
N THR A 41 -2.13 -6.73 7.90
CA THR A 41 -2.97 -7.26 8.98
C THR A 41 -4.44 -6.84 8.82
N SER A 42 -4.68 -5.55 8.61
CA SER A 42 -6.02 -4.96 8.54
C SER A 42 -6.62 -4.96 7.15
N ARG A 43 -5.80 -5.12 6.10
CA ARG A 43 -6.19 -4.92 4.70
C ARG A 43 -6.55 -3.46 4.38
N TYR A 44 -6.22 -2.53 5.28
CA TYR A 44 -6.46 -1.12 5.07
C TYR A 44 -5.73 -0.62 3.83
N THR A 45 -6.45 0.04 2.94
CA THR A 45 -5.98 0.40 1.61
C THR A 45 -5.88 1.92 1.48
N VAL A 46 -4.73 2.38 0.98
CA VAL A 46 -4.47 3.79 0.67
C VAL A 46 -4.06 3.88 -0.79
N PRO A 47 -4.97 4.29 -1.68
CA PRO A 47 -4.62 4.61 -3.06
C PRO A 47 -3.93 5.97 -3.09
N VAL A 48 -2.91 6.10 -3.91
CA VAL A 48 -2.07 7.29 -4.01
C VAL A 48 -2.06 7.80 -5.44
N ALA A 49 -2.53 9.02 -5.63
CA ALA A 49 -2.54 9.66 -6.95
C ALA A 49 -1.12 9.89 -7.46
N LEU A 50 -0.90 9.60 -8.74
CA LEU A 50 0.35 9.92 -9.43
C LEU A 50 0.06 11.05 -10.43
N PRO A 51 0.66 12.23 -10.24
CA PRO A 51 0.40 13.39 -11.10
C PRO A 51 0.56 13.05 -12.59
N ALA A 52 -0.49 13.31 -13.36
CA ALA A 52 -0.57 12.98 -14.80
C ALA A 52 -0.25 11.52 -15.12
N GLY A 53 -0.46 10.59 -14.18
CA GLY A 53 -0.17 9.17 -14.36
C GLY A 53 1.32 8.84 -14.49
N ARG A 54 2.19 9.73 -14.06
CA ARG A 54 3.65 9.56 -14.18
C ARG A 54 4.14 8.51 -13.18
N ARG A 55 4.91 7.56 -13.68
CA ARG A 55 5.42 6.42 -12.92
C ARG A 55 6.94 6.42 -12.79
N ASP A 56 7.58 7.55 -13.07
CA ASP A 56 9.02 7.67 -12.86
C ASP A 56 9.36 7.57 -11.37
N ALA A 57 10.61 7.22 -11.08
CA ALA A 57 11.05 6.98 -9.71
C ALA A 57 10.88 8.20 -8.79
N LEU A 58 11.14 9.40 -9.31
CA LEU A 58 11.01 10.63 -8.52
C LEU A 58 9.55 10.92 -8.17
N THR A 59 8.66 10.90 -9.16
CA THR A 59 7.23 11.16 -8.95
C THR A 59 6.60 10.13 -8.01
N THR A 60 6.91 8.85 -8.19
CA THR A 60 6.40 7.78 -7.33
C THR A 60 6.93 7.92 -5.91
N CYS A 61 8.21 8.16 -5.75
CA CYS A 61 8.83 8.35 -4.43
C CYS A 61 8.20 9.54 -3.69
N ASP A 62 8.07 10.69 -4.33
CA ASP A 62 7.48 11.88 -3.72
C ASP A 62 6.03 11.65 -3.29
N ALA A 63 5.24 11.00 -4.14
CA ALA A 63 3.85 10.68 -3.84
C ALA A 63 3.72 9.72 -2.63
N LEU A 64 4.57 8.70 -2.57
CA LEU A 64 4.58 7.75 -1.46
C LEU A 64 5.06 8.38 -0.16
N ILE A 65 6.07 9.25 -0.20
CA ILE A 65 6.53 10.00 0.96
C ILE A 65 5.39 10.86 1.53
N ALA A 66 4.69 11.58 0.68
CA ALA A 66 3.56 12.41 1.09
C ALA A 66 2.44 11.57 1.74
N ALA A 67 2.11 10.43 1.14
CA ALA A 67 1.09 9.52 1.66
C ALA A 67 1.47 8.95 3.03
N VAL A 68 2.69 8.45 3.18
CA VAL A 68 3.20 7.86 4.43
C VAL A 68 3.32 8.90 5.54
N SER A 69 3.71 10.12 5.20
CA SER A 69 3.83 11.21 6.18
C SER A 69 2.50 11.58 6.84
N GLY A 70 1.38 11.27 6.20
CA GLY A 70 0.04 11.47 6.76
C GLY A 70 -0.49 10.30 7.60
N MET A 71 0.28 9.22 7.73
CA MET A 71 -0.13 8.01 8.45
C MET A 71 0.47 7.95 9.86
N PRO A 72 -0.18 7.21 10.80
CA PRO A 72 0.41 6.97 12.11
C PRO A 72 1.73 6.19 12.00
N SER A 73 2.82 6.75 12.49
CA SER A 73 4.15 6.14 12.39
C SER A 73 4.24 4.76 13.05
N GLN A 74 3.43 4.52 14.09
CA GLN A 74 3.37 3.24 14.79
C GLN A 74 2.88 2.09 13.88
N LEU A 75 2.12 2.43 12.86
CA LEU A 75 1.52 1.45 11.94
C LEU A 75 2.18 1.45 10.57
N VAL A 76 3.34 2.10 10.39
CA VAL A 76 4.08 2.09 9.12
C VAL A 76 5.54 1.76 9.41
N LYS A 77 5.91 0.48 9.31
CA LYS A 77 7.25 -0.01 9.63
C LYS A 77 8.02 -0.49 8.41
N THR A 78 7.35 -1.24 7.55
CA THR A 78 7.96 -1.82 6.35
C THR A 78 7.06 -1.66 5.14
N LEU A 79 7.67 -1.57 3.97
CA LEU A 79 6.99 -1.57 2.68
C LEU A 79 7.63 -2.64 1.80
N THR A 80 6.83 -3.57 1.30
CA THR A 80 7.25 -4.56 0.31
C THR A 80 6.76 -4.14 -1.07
N TRP A 81 7.66 -4.07 -2.04
CA TRP A 81 7.39 -3.69 -3.42
C TRP A 81 7.90 -4.78 -4.37
N ASP A 82 7.46 -4.77 -5.62
CA ASP A 82 8.14 -5.60 -6.62
C ASP A 82 9.41 -4.88 -7.14
N GLN A 83 10.13 -5.50 -8.06
CA GLN A 83 11.40 -4.96 -8.55
C GLN A 83 11.23 -3.91 -9.67
N GLY A 84 10.12 -3.18 -9.67
CA GLY A 84 9.85 -2.16 -10.67
C GLY A 84 10.80 -0.96 -10.57
N SER A 85 11.11 -0.37 -11.72
CA SER A 85 11.97 0.82 -11.80
C SER A 85 11.38 2.05 -11.10
N GLU A 86 10.07 2.08 -10.89
CA GLU A 86 9.37 3.15 -10.18
C GLU A 86 9.79 3.28 -8.72
N MET A 87 10.40 2.24 -8.14
CA MET A 87 10.96 2.28 -6.79
C MET A 87 12.50 2.37 -6.77
N ALA A 88 13.12 2.84 -7.84
CA ALA A 88 14.56 3.10 -7.86
C ALA A 88 14.98 4.14 -6.81
N GLY A 89 14.05 5.01 -6.37
CA GLY A 89 14.28 5.97 -5.28
C GLY A 89 14.06 5.42 -3.87
N HIS A 90 14.03 4.10 -3.67
CA HIS A 90 13.71 3.48 -2.37
C HIS A 90 14.62 3.92 -1.21
N ALA A 91 15.90 4.19 -1.47
CA ALA A 91 16.82 4.66 -0.43
C ALA A 91 16.42 6.07 0.07
N ALA A 92 16.05 6.96 -0.84
CA ALA A 92 15.56 8.30 -0.48
C ALA A 92 14.22 8.21 0.26
N PHE A 93 13.34 7.31 -0.16
CA PHE A 93 12.08 7.05 0.53
C PHE A 93 12.32 6.57 1.97
N SER A 94 13.17 5.57 2.17
CA SER A 94 13.50 5.05 3.51
C SER A 94 14.12 6.11 4.41
N LEU A 95 15.01 6.93 3.86
CA LEU A 95 15.63 8.03 4.60
C LEU A 95 14.60 9.09 5.05
N ALA A 96 13.66 9.43 4.17
CA ALA A 96 12.66 10.45 4.44
C ALA A 96 11.55 9.97 5.40
N THR A 97 11.22 8.69 5.38
CA THR A 97 10.05 8.14 6.10
C THR A 97 10.41 7.26 7.29
N ALA A 98 11.65 6.83 7.42
CA ALA A 98 12.10 5.79 8.36
C ALA A 98 11.40 4.43 8.15
N VAL A 99 10.88 4.19 6.96
CA VAL A 99 10.22 2.94 6.57
C VAL A 99 11.20 2.11 5.74
N ASP A 100 11.46 0.89 6.17
CA ASP A 100 12.34 -0.04 5.44
C ASP A 100 11.61 -0.62 4.23
N VAL A 101 12.29 -0.62 3.07
CA VAL A 101 11.73 -1.14 1.82
C VAL A 101 12.37 -2.48 1.48
N TYR A 102 11.54 -3.47 1.21
CA TYR A 102 11.93 -4.81 0.77
C TYR A 102 11.35 -5.10 -0.60
N PHE A 103 12.04 -5.94 -1.37
CA PHE A 103 11.62 -6.28 -2.73
C PHE A 103 11.29 -7.76 -2.84
N ALA A 104 10.11 -8.06 -3.38
CA ALA A 104 9.69 -9.42 -3.68
C ALA A 104 10.59 -10.04 -4.76
N HIS A 105 10.68 -11.37 -4.76
CA HIS A 105 11.39 -12.09 -5.80
C HIS A 105 10.68 -11.91 -7.15
N PRO A 106 11.43 -11.88 -8.27
CA PRO A 106 10.83 -11.83 -9.60
C PRO A 106 9.84 -12.99 -9.80
N HIS A 107 8.72 -12.69 -10.43
CA HIS A 107 7.69 -13.67 -10.75
C HIS A 107 7.10 -14.43 -9.55
N SER A 108 7.08 -13.79 -8.38
CA SER A 108 6.54 -14.39 -7.14
C SER A 108 5.36 -13.58 -6.60
N PRO A 109 4.23 -13.51 -7.33
CA PRO A 109 3.07 -12.69 -6.93
C PRO A 109 2.50 -13.10 -5.57
N TRP A 110 2.62 -14.37 -5.17
CA TRP A 110 2.15 -14.85 -3.87
C TRP A 110 2.84 -14.18 -2.68
N GLU A 111 4.02 -13.59 -2.88
CA GLU A 111 4.71 -12.84 -1.83
C GLU A 111 4.03 -11.51 -1.49
N ARG A 112 3.09 -11.07 -2.35
CA ARG A 112 2.29 -9.87 -2.19
C ARG A 112 0.79 -10.14 -2.39
N GLY A 113 0.32 -11.28 -1.87
CA GLY A 113 -1.06 -11.73 -2.07
C GLY A 113 -2.10 -10.74 -1.53
N THR A 114 -1.79 -9.98 -0.47
CA THR A 114 -2.67 -8.94 0.06
C THR A 114 -2.90 -7.83 -0.95
N ASN A 115 -1.83 -7.38 -1.59
CA ASN A 115 -1.90 -6.33 -2.60
C ASN A 115 -2.67 -6.80 -3.84
N GLU A 116 -2.40 -7.99 -4.34
CA GLU A 116 -3.11 -8.55 -5.50
C GLU A 116 -4.62 -8.64 -5.26
N ASN A 117 -5.01 -9.13 -4.10
CA ASN A 117 -6.43 -9.22 -3.74
C ASN A 117 -7.09 -7.84 -3.70
N THR A 118 -6.41 -6.86 -3.10
CA THR A 118 -6.90 -5.48 -3.04
C THR A 118 -6.97 -4.83 -4.41
N ASN A 119 -5.99 -5.06 -5.27
CA ASN A 119 -6.02 -4.57 -6.65
C ASN A 119 -7.21 -5.14 -7.43
N GLY A 120 -7.57 -6.40 -7.18
CA GLY A 120 -8.78 -6.99 -7.72
C GLY A 120 -10.05 -6.25 -7.32
N LEU A 121 -10.15 -5.82 -6.07
CA LEU A 121 -11.27 -5.02 -5.57
C LEU A 121 -11.26 -3.61 -6.16
N LEU A 122 -10.11 -2.98 -6.30
CA LEU A 122 -9.98 -1.67 -6.93
C LEU A 122 -10.41 -1.71 -8.40
N ARG A 123 -10.26 -2.85 -9.09
CA ARG A 123 -10.73 -3.02 -10.47
C ARG A 123 -12.26 -2.99 -10.59
N GLU A 124 -13.02 -3.09 -9.52
CA GLU A 124 -14.46 -2.84 -9.53
C GLU A 124 -14.77 -1.35 -9.78
N TYR A 125 -13.89 -0.45 -9.31
CA TYR A 125 -14.00 1.00 -9.51
C TYR A 125 -13.28 1.47 -10.76
N PHE A 126 -12.18 0.81 -11.09
CA PHE A 126 -11.33 1.13 -12.23
C PHE A 126 -11.12 -0.12 -13.09
N PRO A 127 -12.14 -0.54 -13.87
CA PRO A 127 -12.02 -1.70 -14.75
C PRO A 127 -10.83 -1.58 -15.70
N LYS A 128 -10.24 -2.71 -16.10
CA LYS A 128 -9.17 -2.71 -17.09
C LYS A 128 -9.62 -1.99 -18.36
N GLY A 129 -8.74 -1.18 -18.93
CA GLY A 129 -9.04 -0.40 -20.12
C GLY A 129 -9.75 0.94 -19.85
N THR A 130 -9.90 1.34 -18.57
CA THR A 130 -10.39 2.67 -18.21
C THR A 130 -9.25 3.57 -17.74
N GLU A 131 -9.45 4.88 -17.80
CA GLU A 131 -8.51 5.85 -17.25
C GLU A 131 -8.56 5.82 -15.73
N ILE A 132 -7.40 6.01 -15.09
CA ILE A 132 -7.29 6.18 -13.65
C ILE A 132 -7.05 7.66 -13.38
N THR A 133 -7.87 8.24 -12.51
CA THR A 133 -7.75 9.64 -12.14
C THR A 133 -6.50 9.90 -11.30
N ASP A 134 -5.95 11.10 -11.39
CA ASP A 134 -4.93 11.62 -10.47
C ASP A 134 -5.51 12.57 -9.43
N ASP A 135 -6.83 12.61 -9.30
CA ASP A 135 -7.53 13.35 -8.26
C ASP A 135 -7.52 12.55 -6.95
N GLN A 136 -6.66 12.94 -6.01
CA GLN A 136 -6.55 12.26 -4.71
C GLN A 136 -7.87 12.27 -3.93
N ALA A 137 -8.66 13.32 -4.02
CA ALA A 137 -9.94 13.40 -3.32
C ALA A 137 -10.92 12.31 -3.80
N TYR A 138 -10.94 12.03 -5.09
CA TYR A 138 -11.74 10.94 -5.64
C TYR A 138 -11.21 9.57 -5.19
N LEU A 139 -9.91 9.37 -5.22
CA LEU A 139 -9.28 8.13 -4.73
C LEU A 139 -9.57 7.91 -3.25
N ASP A 140 -9.60 8.96 -2.45
CA ASP A 140 -9.95 8.88 -1.02
C ASP A 140 -11.41 8.45 -0.81
N LEU A 141 -12.33 8.85 -1.66
CA LEU A 141 -13.72 8.39 -1.62
C LEU A 141 -13.81 6.88 -1.92
N VAL A 142 -13.08 6.41 -2.92
CA VAL A 142 -13.00 4.97 -3.25
C VAL A 142 -12.41 4.19 -2.09
N ALA A 143 -11.33 4.70 -1.49
CA ALA A 143 -10.68 4.08 -0.34
C ALA A 143 -11.64 3.97 0.85
N ARG A 144 -12.39 5.02 1.14
CA ARG A 144 -13.37 5.04 2.22
C ARG A 144 -14.42 3.94 2.03
N GLU A 145 -14.92 3.78 0.82
CA GLU A 145 -15.89 2.75 0.51
C GLU A 145 -15.30 1.34 0.67
N LEU A 146 -14.09 1.10 0.15
CA LEU A 146 -13.40 -0.19 0.31
C LEU A 146 -13.07 -0.50 1.77
N ASN A 147 -12.57 0.48 2.51
CA ASN A 147 -12.15 0.29 3.90
C ASN A 147 -13.34 0.15 4.88
N ASN A 148 -14.53 0.50 4.45
CA ASN A 148 -15.77 0.31 5.21
C ASN A 148 -16.61 -0.89 4.73
N ARG A 149 -16.04 -1.73 3.87
CA ARG A 149 -16.69 -2.95 3.40
C ARG A 149 -16.29 -4.12 4.30
N PRO A 150 -17.24 -4.82 4.94
CA PRO A 150 -16.91 -6.01 5.75
C PRO A 150 -16.17 -7.06 4.94
N ARG A 151 -15.18 -7.67 5.54
CA ARG A 151 -14.34 -8.69 4.90
C ARG A 151 -14.45 -10.01 5.65
N ARG A 152 -14.73 -11.07 4.92
CA ARG A 152 -14.80 -12.41 5.50
C ARG A 152 -13.52 -12.80 6.21
N ILE A 153 -12.37 -12.48 5.61
CA ILE A 153 -11.04 -12.78 6.18
C ILE A 153 -10.75 -12.04 7.48
N LEU A 154 -11.50 -10.97 7.78
CA LEU A 154 -11.41 -10.19 9.00
C LEU A 154 -12.55 -10.52 9.98
N GLY A 155 -13.20 -11.67 9.83
CA GLY A 155 -14.36 -12.03 10.65
C GLY A 155 -15.54 -11.08 10.44
N TYR A 156 -15.69 -10.55 9.22
CA TYR A 156 -16.70 -9.57 8.81
C TYR A 156 -16.52 -8.18 9.39
N GLN A 157 -15.41 -7.90 10.04
CA GLN A 157 -15.01 -6.52 10.33
C GLN A 157 -14.57 -5.81 9.05
N THR A 158 -14.63 -4.48 9.09
CA THR A 158 -14.07 -3.67 8.00
C THR A 158 -12.58 -3.43 8.19
N PRO A 159 -11.83 -3.20 7.11
CA PRO A 159 -10.44 -2.78 7.23
C PRO A 159 -10.25 -1.54 8.12
N ALA A 160 -11.15 -0.57 8.04
CA ALA A 160 -11.10 0.64 8.87
C ALA A 160 -11.25 0.32 10.37
N GLU A 161 -12.17 -0.56 10.73
CA GLU A 161 -12.36 -1.00 12.12
C GLU A 161 -11.11 -1.68 12.67
N VAL A 162 -10.57 -2.63 11.90
CA VAL A 162 -9.35 -3.36 12.31
C VAL A 162 -8.17 -2.42 12.43
N PHE A 163 -7.98 -1.52 11.47
CA PHE A 163 -6.88 -0.55 11.49
C PHE A 163 -6.97 0.39 12.69
N THR A 164 -8.17 0.87 13.01
CA THR A 164 -8.42 1.73 14.17
C THR A 164 -8.10 0.99 15.47
N ASP A 165 -8.49 -0.28 15.58
CA ASP A 165 -8.20 -1.11 16.76
C ASP A 165 -6.70 -1.34 16.92
N LEU A 166 -5.99 -1.59 15.82
CA LEU A 166 -4.54 -1.75 15.84
C LEU A 166 -3.83 -0.47 16.27
N LEU A 167 -4.31 0.68 15.82
CA LEU A 167 -3.76 1.98 16.23
C LEU A 167 -3.98 2.22 17.72
N ALA A 168 -5.16 1.95 18.24
CA ALA A 168 -5.46 2.09 19.67
C ALA A 168 -4.58 1.19 20.53
N SER A 169 -4.38 -0.06 20.12
CA SER A 169 -3.50 -1.02 20.81
C SER A 169 -2.04 -0.59 20.77
N SER A 170 -1.59 -0.06 19.66
CA SER A 170 -0.22 0.45 19.47
C SER A 170 0.06 1.64 20.41
N ILE A 171 -0.87 2.56 20.55
CA ILE A 171 -0.76 3.72 21.46
C ILE A 171 -0.76 3.25 22.92
N ALA A 172 -1.62 2.31 23.29
CA ALA A 172 -1.72 1.78 24.64
C ALA A 172 -0.44 1.05 25.08
N SER A 173 0.26 0.37 24.16
CA SER A 173 1.49 -0.36 24.46
C SER A 173 2.72 0.51 24.60
N THR A 174 2.68 1.76 24.14
CA THR A 174 3.79 2.72 24.25
C THR A 174 3.65 3.68 25.45
N GLY A 175 2.55 3.58 26.16
CA GLY A 175 2.25 4.40 27.33
C GLY A 175 2.91 3.94 28.63
#